data_fc80055a74f649266f9045ea215cd711
#
_entry.id   fc80055a74f649266f9045ea215cd711
#
_cell.length_a   1.000
_cell.length_b   1.000
_cell.length_c   1.000
_cell.angle_alpha   90.00
_cell.angle_beta   90.00
_cell.angle_gamma   90.00
#
_symmetry.space_group_name_H-M   'P 1'
#
loop_
_entity.id
_entity.type
_entity.pdbx_description
1 polymer ?
#
loop_
_entity_poly.entity_id
_entity_poly.type
_entity_poly.pdbx_seq_one_letter_code
_entity_poly.pdbx_strand_id
1 'polypeptide(L)'
;MKYKNMSKNRQNRYMPLIMAVCVVVGIIIGTFYANHFSGNRLSIINSSSNKLNNLLHIIDDQYVDTVNVNQLVEKAMPQILAELDPHSVYISAQDVQAANDDLKGSFSGVGIEFTIREDTIRVQNVIGNGPAERAGLIAGDKIVSVDGKPFVGKEVTNQEAMRRLKGPKDTKVKLGIVRYGEKKVKYFTVTRGEIPQKSITATYMLDDETGYIKVKNFGENTYPELLIALAKLSQEGVENLVI
;
A
#
# COMPACT_ATOMS: atom_id res chain seq x y z
N MET A 1 -45.93 79.31 -15.71
CA MET A 1 -44.88 78.29 -16.03
C MET A 1 -45.09 77.04 -15.20
N LYS A 2 -45.80 76.09 -15.71
CA LYS A 2 -46.09 74.80 -15.09
C LYS A 2 -46.34 73.86 -16.24
N TYR A 3 -45.46 72.93 -16.53
CA TYR A 3 -45.71 71.61 -17.16
C TYR A 3 -44.38 71.03 -17.60
N LYS A 4 -43.76 70.21 -16.72
CA LYS A 4 -42.85 69.16 -17.16
C LYS A 4 -42.49 68.29 -15.99
N ASN A 5 -43.27 67.30 -15.63
CA ASN A 5 -42.85 66.18 -14.77
C ASN A 5 -44.00 65.15 -14.69
N MET A 6 -44.39 64.56 -15.83
CA MET A 6 -45.36 63.44 -15.80
C MET A 6 -44.95 62.21 -16.67
N SER A 7 -43.76 62.09 -17.11
CA SER A 7 -43.38 60.93 -17.95
C SER A 7 -42.38 59.91 -17.30
N LYS A 8 -41.91 60.20 -16.10
CA LYS A 8 -40.83 59.39 -15.49
C LYS A 8 -41.31 58.22 -14.58
N ASN A 9 -42.60 58.15 -14.29
CA ASN A 9 -43.16 57.22 -13.32
C ASN A 9 -43.73 55.90 -13.93
N ARG A 10 -43.88 55.82 -15.25
CA ARG A 10 -44.44 54.62 -15.91
C ARG A 10 -43.43 53.54 -16.17
N GLN A 11 -42.18 53.91 -16.41
CA GLN A 11 -41.05 52.91 -16.66
C GLN A 11 -40.66 52.15 -15.40
N ASN A 12 -40.68 52.74 -14.23
CA ASN A 12 -40.31 52.08 -12.98
C ASN A 12 -41.32 51.04 -12.45
N ARG A 13 -42.56 51.06 -12.96
CA ARG A 13 -43.63 50.15 -12.49
C ARG A 13 -43.46 48.74 -13.02
N TYR A 14 -42.80 48.55 -14.17
CA TYR A 14 -42.57 47.23 -14.80
C TYR A 14 -41.16 46.67 -14.53
N MET A 15 -40.28 47.45 -13.92
CA MET A 15 -38.91 47.01 -13.58
C MET A 15 -38.89 45.73 -12.74
N PRO A 16 -39.65 45.60 -11.65
CA PRO A 16 -39.66 44.36 -10.86
C PRO A 16 -40.19 43.14 -11.63
N LEU A 17 -41.17 43.40 -12.53
CA LEU A 17 -41.74 42.34 -13.38
C LEU A 17 -40.72 41.85 -14.42
N ILE A 18 -39.97 42.76 -15.04
CA ILE A 18 -38.90 42.42 -16.00
C ILE A 18 -37.78 41.66 -15.30
N MET A 19 -37.35 42.08 -14.10
CA MET A 19 -36.33 41.34 -13.33
C MET A 19 -36.80 39.93 -12.97
N ALA A 20 -38.04 39.73 -12.55
CA ALA A 20 -38.59 38.41 -12.24
C ALA A 20 -38.60 37.50 -13.49
N VAL A 21 -39.01 38.04 -14.65
CA VAL A 21 -38.99 37.29 -15.91
C VAL A 21 -37.54 36.90 -16.32
N CYS A 22 -36.57 37.82 -16.18
CA CYS A 22 -35.17 37.51 -16.47
C CYS A 22 -34.60 36.40 -15.57
N VAL A 23 -34.97 36.39 -14.29
CA VAL A 23 -34.56 35.33 -13.35
C VAL A 23 -35.17 33.98 -13.77
N VAL A 24 -36.45 33.93 -14.07
CA VAL A 24 -37.14 32.71 -14.53
C VAL A 24 -36.52 32.18 -15.83
N VAL A 25 -36.27 33.05 -16.81
CA VAL A 25 -35.63 32.68 -18.07
C VAL A 25 -34.19 32.19 -17.83
N GLY A 26 -33.44 32.84 -16.92
CA GLY A 26 -32.10 32.42 -16.54
C GLY A 26 -32.07 31.01 -15.91
N ILE A 27 -33.04 30.70 -15.03
CA ILE A 27 -33.18 29.37 -14.44
C ILE A 27 -33.54 28.32 -15.51
N ILE A 28 -34.47 28.63 -16.42
CA ILE A 28 -34.85 27.71 -17.50
C ILE A 28 -33.67 27.43 -18.44
N ILE A 29 -32.93 28.46 -18.85
CA ILE A 29 -31.75 28.31 -19.69
C ILE A 29 -30.67 27.55 -18.93
N GLY A 30 -30.43 27.85 -17.65
CA GLY A 30 -29.46 27.18 -16.81
C GLY A 30 -29.74 25.68 -16.60
N THR A 31 -31.02 25.33 -16.36
CA THR A 31 -31.43 23.93 -16.23
C THR A 31 -31.36 23.18 -17.55
N PHE A 32 -31.73 23.84 -18.66
CA PHE A 32 -31.61 23.26 -20.00
C PHE A 32 -30.14 23.02 -20.39
N TYR A 33 -29.26 23.97 -20.07
CA TYR A 33 -27.81 23.85 -20.32
C TYR A 33 -27.16 22.78 -19.42
N ALA A 34 -27.53 22.74 -18.13
CA ALA A 34 -27.06 21.72 -17.20
C ALA A 34 -27.46 20.29 -17.64
N ASN A 35 -28.72 20.13 -18.12
CA ASN A 35 -29.22 18.85 -18.61
C ASN A 35 -28.61 18.46 -19.98
N HIS A 36 -28.24 19.41 -20.82
CA HIS A 36 -27.71 19.13 -22.16
C HIS A 36 -26.17 18.94 -22.15
N PHE A 37 -25.42 19.58 -21.24
CA PHE A 37 -23.99 19.45 -21.07
C PHE A 37 -23.54 18.42 -20.03
N SER A 38 -24.43 17.95 -19.16
CA SER A 38 -24.24 16.74 -18.36
C SER A 38 -24.34 15.53 -19.29
N GLY A 39 -23.33 15.41 -20.13
CA GLY A 39 -23.31 14.39 -21.16
C GLY A 39 -23.54 13.00 -20.56
N ASN A 40 -24.17 12.13 -21.31
CA ASN A 40 -24.48 10.72 -21.10
C ASN A 40 -23.39 9.84 -20.43
N ARG A 41 -22.19 10.35 -20.26
CA ARG A 41 -21.10 9.67 -19.54
C ARG A 41 -21.35 9.54 -18.04
N LEU A 42 -21.95 10.53 -17.40
CA LEU A 42 -22.32 10.45 -15.98
C LEU A 42 -23.56 9.55 -15.76
N SER A 43 -24.47 9.48 -16.72
CA SER A 43 -25.64 8.62 -16.68
C SER A 43 -25.28 7.13 -16.85
N ILE A 44 -24.30 6.79 -17.68
CA ILE A 44 -23.84 5.42 -17.87
C ILE A 44 -23.05 4.93 -16.63
N ILE A 45 -22.22 5.79 -16.04
CA ILE A 45 -21.50 5.50 -14.78
C ILE A 45 -22.53 5.32 -13.65
N ASN A 46 -23.56 6.16 -13.57
CA ASN A 46 -24.61 6.04 -12.56
C ASN A 46 -25.45 4.76 -12.64
N SER A 47 -25.69 4.20 -13.82
CA SER A 47 -26.55 3.00 -13.93
C SER A 47 -25.83 1.71 -13.48
N SER A 48 -24.53 1.57 -13.74
CA SER A 48 -23.74 0.39 -13.35
C SER A 48 -23.24 0.49 -11.91
N SER A 49 -22.79 1.66 -11.45
CA SER A 49 -22.41 1.90 -10.05
C SER A 49 -23.61 1.78 -9.10
N ASN A 50 -24.81 2.16 -9.56
CA ASN A 50 -26.03 1.97 -8.79
C ASN A 50 -26.37 0.50 -8.55
N LYS A 51 -26.11 -0.41 -9.50
CA LYS A 51 -26.35 -1.85 -9.30
C LYS A 51 -25.47 -2.42 -8.20
N LEU A 52 -24.18 -2.10 -8.20
CA LEU A 52 -23.25 -2.57 -7.17
C LEU A 52 -23.60 -1.98 -5.80
N ASN A 53 -23.86 -0.67 -5.74
CA ASN A 53 -24.27 -0.03 -4.50
C ASN A 53 -25.61 -0.59 -3.98
N ASN A 54 -26.60 -0.78 -4.84
CA ASN A 54 -27.88 -1.38 -4.45
C ASN A 54 -27.71 -2.80 -3.93
N LEU A 55 -26.83 -3.61 -4.56
CA LEU A 55 -26.52 -4.96 -4.08
C LEU A 55 -25.90 -4.91 -2.66
N LEU A 56 -24.95 -4.01 -2.43
CA LEU A 56 -24.32 -3.84 -1.12
C LEU A 56 -25.32 -3.39 -0.05
N HIS A 57 -26.25 -2.47 -0.41
CA HIS A 57 -27.34 -2.06 0.48
C HIS A 57 -28.30 -3.20 0.80
N ILE A 58 -28.69 -4.01 -0.19
CA ILE A 58 -29.56 -5.17 0.04
C ILE A 58 -28.87 -6.19 0.96
N ILE A 59 -27.56 -6.40 0.79
CA ILE A 59 -26.80 -7.29 1.67
C ILE A 59 -26.76 -6.73 3.10
N ASP A 60 -26.50 -5.43 3.25
CA ASP A 60 -26.44 -4.79 4.56
C ASP A 60 -27.78 -4.83 5.30
N ASP A 61 -28.87 -4.57 4.57
CA ASP A 61 -30.22 -4.44 5.16
C ASP A 61 -30.97 -5.78 5.31
N GLN A 62 -30.75 -6.74 4.42
CA GLN A 62 -31.64 -7.89 4.26
C GLN A 62 -30.95 -9.25 4.37
N TYR A 63 -29.61 -9.30 4.50
CA TYR A 63 -28.94 -10.59 4.63
C TYR A 63 -29.21 -11.20 6.01
N VAL A 64 -29.36 -12.54 6.06
CA VAL A 64 -29.76 -13.24 7.27
C VAL A 64 -28.75 -13.13 8.42
N ASP A 65 -27.46 -13.05 8.09
CA ASP A 65 -26.37 -12.87 9.06
C ASP A 65 -25.77 -11.47 8.97
N THR A 66 -25.20 -10.99 10.06
CA THR A 66 -24.49 -9.70 10.08
C THR A 66 -23.24 -9.75 9.21
N VAL A 67 -23.20 -8.96 8.15
CA VAL A 67 -22.07 -8.86 7.23
C VAL A 67 -21.33 -7.54 7.39
N ASN A 68 -20.02 -7.59 7.42
CA ASN A 68 -19.22 -6.38 7.35
C ASN A 68 -19.03 -5.98 5.89
N VAL A 69 -19.81 -5.02 5.43
CA VAL A 69 -19.81 -4.55 4.02
C VAL A 69 -18.43 -4.04 3.60
N ASN A 70 -17.68 -3.36 4.49
CA ASN A 70 -16.33 -2.90 4.17
C ASN A 70 -15.38 -4.06 3.86
N GLN A 71 -15.44 -5.14 4.65
CA GLN A 71 -14.64 -6.33 4.38
C GLN A 71 -15.08 -7.05 3.10
N LEU A 72 -16.35 -7.01 2.78
CA LEU A 72 -16.87 -7.57 1.53
C LEU A 72 -16.34 -6.80 0.33
N VAL A 73 -16.37 -5.48 0.39
CA VAL A 73 -15.83 -4.60 -0.66
C VAL A 73 -14.32 -4.80 -0.81
N GLU A 74 -13.55 -4.81 0.28
CA GLU A 74 -12.10 -5.08 0.24
C GLU A 74 -11.75 -6.41 -0.45
N LYS A 75 -12.56 -7.46 -0.24
CA LYS A 75 -12.39 -8.76 -0.91
C LYS A 75 -12.82 -8.76 -2.38
N ALA A 76 -13.77 -7.91 -2.74
CA ALA A 76 -14.29 -7.83 -4.10
C ALA A 76 -13.39 -7.00 -5.04
N MET A 77 -12.70 -5.97 -4.50
CA MET A 77 -11.87 -5.07 -5.30
C MET A 77 -10.80 -5.79 -6.14
N PRO A 78 -10.01 -6.76 -5.60
CA PRO A 78 -9.06 -7.51 -6.41
C PRO A 78 -9.73 -8.29 -7.53
N GLN A 79 -10.92 -8.87 -7.28
CA GLN A 79 -11.67 -9.66 -8.27
C GLN A 79 -12.18 -8.79 -9.44
N ILE A 80 -12.65 -7.58 -9.12
CA ILE A 80 -13.10 -6.63 -10.14
C ILE A 80 -11.93 -6.18 -11.03
N LEU A 81 -10.77 -5.91 -10.43
CA LEU A 81 -9.59 -5.49 -11.18
C LEU A 81 -8.92 -6.61 -11.96
N ALA A 82 -9.10 -7.87 -11.54
CA ALA A 82 -8.59 -9.04 -12.25
C ALA A 82 -9.20 -9.21 -13.66
N GLU A 83 -10.37 -8.60 -13.92
CA GLU A 83 -11.00 -8.56 -15.25
C GLU A 83 -10.37 -7.51 -16.19
N LEU A 84 -9.46 -6.70 -15.68
CA LEU A 84 -8.72 -5.68 -16.46
C LEU A 84 -7.38 -6.24 -16.94
N ASP A 85 -6.41 -5.37 -17.16
CA ASP A 85 -5.06 -5.78 -17.55
C ASP A 85 -4.24 -6.27 -16.34
N PRO A 86 -3.14 -7.03 -16.57
CA PRO A 86 -2.31 -7.56 -15.49
C PRO A 86 -1.60 -6.49 -14.63
N HIS A 87 -1.59 -5.22 -15.07
CA HIS A 87 -0.99 -4.12 -14.33
C HIS A 87 -1.97 -3.42 -13.39
N SER A 88 -3.28 -3.73 -13.52
CA SER A 88 -4.32 -3.20 -12.66
C SER A 88 -4.43 -4.01 -11.38
N VAL A 89 -3.79 -3.55 -10.32
CA VAL A 89 -3.74 -4.25 -9.02
C VAL A 89 -4.34 -3.38 -7.92
N TYR A 90 -5.18 -3.97 -7.08
CA TYR A 90 -5.67 -3.34 -5.86
C TYR A 90 -4.67 -3.56 -4.72
N ILE A 91 -4.21 -2.48 -4.11
CA ILE A 91 -3.39 -2.53 -2.90
C ILE A 91 -4.27 -2.03 -1.76
N SER A 92 -4.55 -2.90 -0.79
CA SER A 92 -5.36 -2.53 0.37
C SER A 92 -4.62 -1.49 1.23
N ALA A 93 -5.37 -0.70 2.02
CA ALA A 93 -4.77 0.27 2.94
C ALA A 93 -3.77 -0.38 3.93
N GLN A 94 -3.96 -1.66 4.23
CA GLN A 94 -3.05 -2.43 5.10
C GLN A 94 -1.75 -2.80 4.39
N ASP A 95 -1.78 -3.00 3.07
CA ASP A 95 -0.65 -3.47 2.26
C ASP A 95 0.14 -2.31 1.62
N VAL A 96 -0.41 -1.08 1.61
CA VAL A 96 0.25 0.11 1.03
C VAL A 96 1.65 0.32 1.61
N GLN A 97 1.82 0.12 2.92
CA GLN A 97 3.13 0.29 3.56
C GLN A 97 4.13 -0.75 3.04
N ALA A 98 3.71 -2.01 2.89
CA ALA A 98 4.57 -3.08 2.38
C ALA A 98 4.96 -2.83 0.92
N ALA A 99 4.01 -2.39 0.08
CA ALA A 99 4.27 -2.04 -1.31
C ALA A 99 5.26 -0.85 -1.44
N ASN A 100 5.10 0.16 -0.58
CA ASN A 100 6.02 1.29 -0.54
C ASN A 100 7.42 0.89 -0.04
N ASP A 101 7.51 -0.01 0.94
CA ASP A 101 8.78 -0.53 1.45
C ASP A 101 9.54 -1.28 0.35
N ASP A 102 8.85 -2.08 -0.45
CA ASP A 102 9.45 -2.81 -1.59
C ASP A 102 10.00 -1.85 -2.66
N LEU A 103 9.28 -0.77 -2.95
CA LEU A 103 9.74 0.27 -3.89
C LEU A 103 10.94 1.06 -3.34
N LYS A 104 10.95 1.39 -2.06
CA LYS A 104 12.06 2.10 -1.41
C LYS A 104 13.32 1.25 -1.26
N GLY A 105 13.22 -0.06 -1.46
CA GLY A 105 14.33 -0.98 -1.26
C GLY A 105 14.78 -1.07 0.21
N SER A 106 13.90 -0.77 1.15
CA SER A 106 14.10 -0.96 2.58
C SER A 106 12.78 -1.11 3.31
N PHE A 107 12.78 -1.80 4.42
CA PHE A 107 11.62 -1.89 5.31
C PHE A 107 12.03 -1.70 6.76
N SER A 108 11.08 -1.35 7.62
CA SER A 108 11.32 -1.26 9.04
C SER A 108 10.88 -2.52 9.79
N GLY A 109 11.80 -3.06 10.61
CA GLY A 109 11.56 -4.29 11.34
C GLY A 109 12.68 -4.68 12.28
N VAL A 110 12.66 -5.94 12.72
CA VAL A 110 13.65 -6.45 13.67
C VAL A 110 14.99 -6.86 13.01
N GLY A 111 15.02 -7.14 11.71
CA GLY A 111 16.25 -7.47 10.97
C GLY A 111 16.70 -8.90 11.15
N ILE A 112 15.81 -9.86 10.90
CA ILE A 112 16.12 -11.30 10.86
C ILE A 112 15.58 -11.93 9.58
N GLU A 113 16.26 -12.97 9.11
CA GLU A 113 15.72 -13.96 8.19
C GLU A 113 15.25 -15.16 8.99
N PHE A 114 14.10 -15.71 8.69
CA PHE A 114 13.51 -16.80 9.47
C PHE A 114 12.82 -17.83 8.59
N THR A 115 12.63 -19.01 9.15
CA THR A 115 11.74 -20.05 8.64
C THR A 115 10.76 -20.45 9.73
N ILE A 116 9.61 -20.99 9.32
CA ILE A 116 8.65 -21.61 10.23
C ILE A 116 8.90 -23.12 10.18
N ARG A 117 9.25 -23.69 11.31
CA ARG A 117 9.39 -25.14 11.49
C ARG A 117 8.70 -25.55 12.80
N GLU A 118 7.94 -26.66 12.76
CA GLU A 118 7.24 -27.17 13.93
C GLU A 118 6.38 -26.07 14.58
N ASP A 119 5.62 -25.35 13.74
CA ASP A 119 4.73 -24.28 14.18
C ASP A 119 5.43 -23.16 15.00
N THR A 120 6.73 -22.94 14.76
CA THR A 120 7.55 -21.97 15.49
C THR A 120 8.48 -21.24 14.54
N ILE A 121 8.65 -19.94 14.76
CA ILE A 121 9.66 -19.14 14.02
C ILE A 121 11.05 -19.53 14.51
N ARG A 122 11.91 -19.90 13.55
CA ARG A 122 13.33 -20.13 13.80
C ARG A 122 14.17 -19.12 13.02
N VAL A 123 14.99 -18.37 13.72
CA VAL A 123 15.92 -17.41 13.11
C VAL A 123 16.96 -18.19 12.30
N GLN A 124 17.02 -17.94 11.00
CA GLN A 124 18.05 -18.50 10.09
C GLN A 124 19.28 -17.63 10.09
N ASN A 125 19.09 -16.33 9.98
CA ASN A 125 20.17 -15.37 9.93
C ASN A 125 19.75 -14.07 10.63
N VAL A 126 20.72 -13.34 11.16
CA VAL A 126 20.53 -12.00 11.73
C VAL A 126 21.26 -11.02 10.81
N ILE A 127 20.56 -9.99 10.41
CA ILE A 127 21.13 -8.99 9.48
C ILE A 127 22.19 -8.19 10.22
N GLY A 128 23.39 -8.19 9.67
CA GLY A 128 24.56 -7.52 10.26
C GLY A 128 24.32 -6.04 10.46
N ASN A 129 24.77 -5.51 11.59
CA ASN A 129 24.53 -4.14 12.05
C ASN A 129 23.04 -3.79 12.21
N GLY A 130 22.16 -4.81 12.18
CA GLY A 130 20.70 -4.66 12.30
C GLY A 130 20.21 -4.56 13.76
N PRO A 131 18.92 -4.28 13.94
CA PRO A 131 18.30 -4.17 15.27
C PRO A 131 18.38 -5.47 16.09
N ALA A 132 18.16 -6.62 15.46
CA ALA A 132 18.19 -7.92 16.13
C ALA A 132 19.59 -8.27 16.64
N GLU A 133 20.62 -8.01 15.84
CA GLU A 133 22.03 -8.23 16.23
C GLU A 133 22.39 -7.35 17.43
N ARG A 134 22.06 -6.07 17.38
CA ARG A 134 22.28 -5.14 18.51
C ARG A 134 21.55 -5.56 19.78
N ALA A 135 20.39 -6.21 19.64
CA ALA A 135 19.66 -6.75 20.77
C ALA A 135 20.21 -8.09 21.28
N GLY A 136 21.13 -8.73 20.57
CA GLY A 136 21.77 -9.99 20.96
C GLY A 136 21.07 -11.27 20.49
N LEU A 137 20.22 -11.19 19.45
CA LEU A 137 19.68 -12.36 18.77
C LEU A 137 20.77 -13.02 17.93
N ILE A 138 20.68 -14.33 17.77
CA ILE A 138 21.59 -15.12 16.94
C ILE A 138 20.83 -16.11 16.06
N ALA A 139 21.50 -16.61 15.02
CA ALA A 139 20.98 -17.69 14.22
C ALA A 139 20.71 -18.93 15.08
N GLY A 140 19.61 -19.65 14.81
CA GLY A 140 19.14 -20.79 15.58
C GLY A 140 18.17 -20.47 16.72
N ASP A 141 18.01 -19.20 17.11
CA ASP A 141 17.02 -18.79 18.10
C ASP A 141 15.61 -19.14 17.66
N LYS A 142 14.78 -19.67 18.59
CA LYS A 142 13.35 -19.93 18.36
C LYS A 142 12.53 -18.82 19.02
N ILE A 143 11.71 -18.11 18.25
CA ILE A 143 10.80 -17.08 18.77
C ILE A 143 9.52 -17.77 19.24
N VAL A 144 9.26 -17.74 20.54
CA VAL A 144 8.09 -18.39 21.15
C VAL A 144 7.05 -17.42 21.65
N SER A 145 7.39 -16.14 21.79
CA SER A 145 6.41 -15.10 22.13
C SER A 145 6.81 -13.75 21.54
N VAL A 146 5.80 -12.92 21.25
CA VAL A 146 5.95 -11.55 20.77
C VAL A 146 5.06 -10.65 21.63
N ASP A 147 5.63 -9.59 22.21
CA ASP A 147 4.96 -8.65 23.12
C ASP A 147 4.19 -9.33 24.26
N GLY A 148 4.80 -10.37 24.83
CA GLY A 148 4.24 -11.13 25.95
C GLY A 148 3.15 -12.14 25.56
N LYS A 149 2.73 -12.18 24.32
CA LYS A 149 1.74 -13.15 23.83
C LYS A 149 2.46 -14.36 23.24
N PRO A 150 2.04 -15.60 23.55
CA PRO A 150 2.59 -16.79 22.90
C PRO A 150 2.48 -16.67 21.36
N PHE A 151 3.53 -17.11 20.67
CA PHE A 151 3.56 -17.10 19.22
C PHE A 151 4.14 -18.43 18.72
N VAL A 152 3.36 -19.46 18.94
CA VAL A 152 3.61 -20.87 18.57
C VAL A 152 2.30 -21.52 18.19
N GLY A 153 2.34 -22.56 17.36
CA GLY A 153 1.15 -23.28 16.91
C GLY A 153 0.76 -22.97 15.47
N LYS A 154 -0.35 -23.55 15.02
CA LYS A 154 -0.84 -23.47 13.63
C LYS A 154 -1.16 -22.05 13.15
N GLU A 155 -1.31 -21.11 14.05
CA GLU A 155 -1.55 -19.68 13.73
C GLU A 155 -0.27 -18.95 13.27
N VAL A 156 0.89 -19.58 13.40
CA VAL A 156 2.17 -18.98 12.97
C VAL A 156 2.32 -19.17 11.48
N THR A 157 1.93 -18.15 10.73
CA THR A 157 2.13 -18.05 9.29
C THR A 157 3.21 -17.02 8.96
N ASN A 158 3.77 -17.10 7.74
CA ASN A 158 4.74 -16.08 7.29
C ASN A 158 4.14 -14.66 7.35
N GLN A 159 2.87 -14.51 6.95
CA GLN A 159 2.19 -13.22 6.96
C GLN A 159 2.04 -12.68 8.39
N GLU A 160 1.60 -13.51 9.34
CA GLU A 160 1.45 -13.11 10.73
C GLU A 160 2.81 -12.82 11.40
N ALA A 161 3.85 -13.60 11.07
CA ALA A 161 5.21 -13.35 11.52
C ALA A 161 5.72 -11.99 11.01
N MET A 162 5.57 -11.73 9.72
CA MET A 162 5.94 -10.44 9.13
C MET A 162 5.18 -9.28 9.77
N ARG A 163 3.87 -9.43 9.97
CA ARG A 163 3.01 -8.42 10.60
C ARG A 163 3.47 -8.06 12.03
N ARG A 164 3.92 -9.04 12.83
CA ARG A 164 4.37 -8.81 14.20
C ARG A 164 5.80 -8.33 14.31
N LEU A 165 6.67 -8.75 13.41
CA LEU A 165 8.10 -8.43 13.44
C LEU A 165 8.43 -7.12 12.73
N LYS A 166 7.73 -6.78 11.62
CA LYS A 166 7.76 -5.46 11.01
C LYS A 166 7.00 -4.44 11.88
N GLY A 167 7.19 -3.17 11.59
CA GLY A 167 6.47 -2.06 12.23
C GLY A 167 7.24 -0.76 12.12
N PRO A 168 6.66 0.36 12.55
CA PRO A 168 7.29 1.68 12.41
C PRO A 168 8.69 1.72 13.04
N LYS A 169 9.59 2.44 12.39
CA LYS A 169 10.95 2.68 12.87
C LYS A 169 10.90 3.24 14.31
N ASP A 170 11.89 2.87 15.11
CA ASP A 170 12.07 3.29 16.51
C ASP A 170 11.02 2.74 17.49
N THR A 171 10.03 1.94 17.03
CA THR A 171 9.14 1.20 17.93
C THR A 171 9.84 -0.02 18.51
N LYS A 172 9.43 -0.43 19.70
CA LYS A 172 10.03 -1.58 20.39
C LYS A 172 9.11 -2.79 20.30
N VAL A 173 9.71 -3.96 20.14
CA VAL A 173 9.04 -5.25 20.25
C VAL A 173 9.79 -6.15 21.21
N LYS A 174 9.06 -6.82 22.10
CA LYS A 174 9.64 -7.75 23.08
C LYS A 174 9.50 -9.18 22.57
N LEU A 175 10.63 -9.84 22.30
CA LEU A 175 10.69 -11.20 21.79
C LEU A 175 11.08 -12.17 22.91
N GLY A 176 10.28 -13.23 23.10
CA GLY A 176 10.65 -14.35 23.95
C GLY A 176 11.31 -15.44 23.12
N ILE A 177 12.53 -15.79 23.46
CA ILE A 177 13.42 -16.64 22.70
C ILE A 177 13.77 -17.89 23.50
N VAL A 178 13.73 -19.05 22.84
CA VAL A 178 14.35 -20.30 23.31
C VAL A 178 15.59 -20.57 22.48
N ARG A 179 16.74 -20.53 23.11
CA ARG A 179 18.04 -20.78 22.48
C ARG A 179 18.45 -22.25 22.63
N TYR A 180 19.08 -22.78 21.61
CA TYR A 180 19.57 -24.16 21.65
C TYR A 180 20.46 -24.43 22.88
N GLY A 181 20.21 -25.54 23.59
CA GLY A 181 20.90 -25.89 24.83
C GLY A 181 20.37 -25.20 26.09
N GLU A 182 19.42 -24.28 25.97
CA GLU A 182 18.81 -23.57 27.09
C GLU A 182 17.34 -23.98 27.30
N LYS A 183 16.94 -24.19 28.56
CA LYS A 183 15.57 -24.59 28.92
C LYS A 183 14.68 -23.39 29.25
N LYS A 184 15.26 -22.21 29.49
CA LYS A 184 14.53 -21.01 29.90
C LYS A 184 14.32 -20.06 28.74
N VAL A 185 13.14 -19.46 28.68
CA VAL A 185 12.83 -18.38 27.74
C VAL A 185 13.61 -17.13 28.15
N LYS A 186 14.38 -16.58 27.22
CA LYS A 186 15.03 -15.27 27.34
C LYS A 186 14.21 -14.21 26.63
N TYR A 187 14.17 -13.02 27.19
CA TYR A 187 13.44 -11.90 26.59
C TYR A 187 14.41 -10.85 26.09
N PHE A 188 14.24 -10.50 24.81
CA PHE A 188 14.99 -9.46 24.15
C PHE A 188 14.04 -8.35 23.70
N THR A 189 14.41 -7.10 23.97
CA THR A 189 13.68 -5.95 23.47
C THR A 189 14.43 -5.43 22.26
N VAL A 190 13.81 -5.55 21.09
CA VAL A 190 14.37 -5.09 19.81
C VAL A 190 13.72 -3.76 19.46
N THR A 191 14.50 -2.72 19.24
CA THR A 191 14.03 -1.46 18.66
C THR A 191 14.07 -1.61 17.15
N ARG A 192 12.88 -1.59 16.50
CA ARG A 192 12.78 -1.73 15.04
C ARG A 192 13.58 -0.65 14.34
N GLY A 193 14.23 -1.01 13.26
CA GLY A 193 15.05 -0.10 12.46
C GLY A 193 14.90 -0.41 10.99
N GLU A 194 15.50 0.43 10.19
CA GLU A 194 15.53 0.28 8.75
C GLU A 194 16.42 -0.87 8.34
N ILE A 195 15.90 -1.77 7.54
CA ILE A 195 16.55 -2.97 7.02
C ILE A 195 16.67 -2.81 5.51
N PRO A 196 17.88 -2.61 4.98
CA PRO A 196 18.08 -2.48 3.54
C PRO A 196 17.79 -3.80 2.83
N GLN A 197 17.05 -3.71 1.74
CA GLN A 197 16.86 -4.80 0.79
C GLN A 197 17.74 -4.54 -0.42
N LYS A 198 18.71 -5.41 -0.66
CA LYS A 198 19.56 -5.30 -1.84
C LYS A 198 18.80 -5.75 -3.08
N SER A 199 18.77 -4.89 -4.10
CA SER A 199 18.27 -5.23 -5.44
C SER A 199 19.26 -6.15 -6.17
N ILE A 200 20.56 -5.89 -6.03
CA ILE A 200 21.62 -6.70 -6.62
C ILE A 200 22.11 -7.71 -5.58
N THR A 201 21.89 -8.98 -5.84
CA THR A 201 22.18 -10.08 -4.89
C THR A 201 23.44 -10.89 -5.23
N ALA A 202 23.90 -10.82 -6.48
CA ALA A 202 25.14 -11.42 -6.91
C ALA A 202 25.81 -10.57 -7.99
N THR A 203 27.16 -10.47 -7.92
CA THR A 203 28.00 -9.79 -8.90
C THR A 203 29.37 -10.44 -8.90
N TYR A 204 29.71 -11.17 -9.96
CA TYR A 204 30.99 -11.89 -10.10
C TYR A 204 31.28 -12.19 -11.58
N MET A 205 32.55 -12.50 -11.89
CA MET A 205 32.96 -12.99 -13.21
C MET A 205 32.61 -14.46 -13.36
N LEU A 206 31.97 -14.83 -14.48
CA LEU A 206 31.71 -16.25 -14.84
C LEU A 206 32.95 -16.90 -15.46
N ASP A 207 33.68 -16.12 -16.26
CA ASP A 207 34.92 -16.44 -16.91
C ASP A 207 35.79 -15.16 -17.05
N ASP A 208 36.87 -15.20 -17.80
CA ASP A 208 37.83 -14.09 -17.93
C ASP A 208 37.24 -12.84 -18.61
N GLU A 209 36.13 -12.99 -19.35
CA GLU A 209 35.52 -11.90 -20.15
C GLU A 209 34.04 -11.65 -19.77
N THR A 210 33.39 -12.61 -19.12
CA THR A 210 31.93 -12.56 -18.90
C THR A 210 31.57 -12.32 -17.44
N GLY A 211 30.91 -11.20 -17.16
CA GLY A 211 30.37 -10.87 -15.85
C GLY A 211 28.90 -11.28 -15.69
N TYR A 212 28.52 -11.61 -14.46
CA TYR A 212 27.16 -11.94 -14.07
C TYR A 212 26.65 -10.98 -12.99
N ILE A 213 25.43 -10.44 -13.20
CA ILE A 213 24.70 -9.63 -12.22
C ILE A 213 23.33 -10.24 -12.01
N LYS A 214 22.95 -10.53 -10.74
CA LYS A 214 21.62 -10.98 -10.40
C LYS A 214 20.82 -9.84 -9.81
N VAL A 215 19.81 -9.39 -10.55
CA VAL A 215 18.79 -8.44 -10.08
C VAL A 215 17.63 -9.24 -9.48
N LYS A 216 17.34 -9.05 -8.19
CA LYS A 216 16.27 -9.74 -7.47
C LYS A 216 14.94 -9.01 -7.57
N ASN A 217 14.96 -7.69 -7.46
CA ASN A 217 13.80 -6.81 -7.50
C ASN A 217 14.22 -5.43 -8.02
N PHE A 218 13.24 -4.66 -8.47
CA PHE A 218 13.44 -3.29 -8.93
C PHE A 218 12.84 -2.32 -7.91
N GLY A 219 13.66 -1.38 -7.43
CA GLY A 219 13.29 -0.34 -6.49
C GLY A 219 14.22 0.87 -6.63
N GLU A 220 14.07 1.84 -5.75
CA GLU A 220 14.87 3.09 -5.78
C GLU A 220 16.39 2.83 -5.70
N ASN A 221 16.80 1.75 -4.99
CA ASN A 221 18.21 1.39 -4.81
C ASN A 221 18.79 0.57 -5.98
N THR A 222 17.97 0.10 -6.93
CA THR A 222 18.44 -0.78 -8.02
C THR A 222 19.48 -0.10 -8.90
N TYR A 223 19.22 1.16 -9.30
CA TYR A 223 20.12 1.88 -10.17
C TYR A 223 21.51 2.15 -9.55
N PRO A 224 21.63 2.73 -8.35
CA PRO A 224 22.94 2.92 -7.71
C PRO A 224 23.65 1.60 -7.43
N GLU A 225 22.96 0.54 -7.02
CA GLU A 225 23.56 -0.77 -6.82
C GLU A 225 24.06 -1.38 -8.13
N LEU A 226 23.32 -1.22 -9.24
CA LEU A 226 23.74 -1.67 -10.56
C LEU A 226 25.02 -0.95 -11.03
N LEU A 227 25.11 0.37 -10.80
CA LEU A 227 26.31 1.12 -11.13
C LEU A 227 27.54 0.61 -10.36
N ILE A 228 27.39 0.30 -9.08
CA ILE A 228 28.45 -0.27 -8.25
C ILE A 228 28.85 -1.65 -8.79
N ALA A 229 27.88 -2.50 -9.13
CA ALA A 229 28.13 -3.82 -9.67
C ALA A 229 28.87 -3.77 -11.01
N LEU A 230 28.45 -2.88 -11.91
CA LEU A 230 29.11 -2.66 -13.21
C LEU A 230 30.53 -2.11 -13.03
N ALA A 231 30.72 -1.14 -12.15
CA ALA A 231 32.07 -0.60 -11.87
C ALA A 231 33.02 -1.70 -11.35
N LYS A 232 32.53 -2.60 -10.49
CA LYS A 232 33.31 -3.73 -9.99
C LYS A 232 33.72 -4.65 -11.15
N LEU A 233 32.77 -5.11 -11.97
CA LEU A 233 33.06 -5.99 -13.11
C LEU A 233 33.96 -5.34 -14.16
N SER A 234 33.80 -4.02 -14.38
CA SER A 234 34.68 -3.27 -15.28
C SER A 234 36.14 -3.25 -14.81
N GLN A 235 36.39 -3.18 -13.50
CA GLN A 235 37.74 -3.29 -12.93
C GLN A 235 38.32 -4.71 -13.09
N GLU A 236 37.46 -5.72 -13.18
CA GLU A 236 37.84 -7.11 -13.39
C GLU A 236 38.00 -7.48 -14.89
N GLY A 237 37.77 -6.51 -15.82
CA GLY A 237 38.01 -6.67 -17.25
C GLY A 237 36.83 -7.26 -18.02
N VAL A 238 35.59 -7.07 -17.54
CA VAL A 238 34.40 -7.60 -18.22
C VAL A 238 34.23 -7.03 -19.63
N GLU A 239 33.99 -7.90 -20.60
CA GLU A 239 33.61 -7.55 -21.98
C GLU A 239 32.14 -7.90 -22.28
N ASN A 240 31.64 -8.98 -21.70
CA ASN A 240 30.28 -9.48 -21.85
C ASN A 240 29.53 -9.47 -20.53
N LEU A 241 28.20 -9.25 -20.58
CA LEU A 241 27.37 -9.18 -19.37
C LEU A 241 26.14 -10.08 -19.47
N VAL A 242 25.90 -10.85 -18.41
CA VAL A 242 24.67 -11.62 -18.19
C VAL A 242 23.93 -11.02 -17.01
N ILE A 243 22.65 -10.64 -17.20
CA ILE A 243 21.79 -10.07 -16.17
C ILE A 243 20.54 -10.92 -16.01
#